data_aef20bc4042295e312c54e4b30dd6799
#
_entry.id   aef20bc4042295e312c54e4b30dd6799
#
_cell.length_a   1.000
_cell.length_b   1.000
_cell.length_c   1.000
_cell.angle_alpha   90.00
_cell.angle_beta   90.00
_cell.angle_gamma   90.00
#
_symmetry.space_group_name_H-M   'P 1'
#
loop_
_entity.id
_entity.type
_entity.pdbx_description
1 polymer ?
#
loop_
_entity_poly.entity_id
_entity_poly.type
_entity_poly.pdbx_seq_one_letter_code
_entity_poly.pdbx_strand_id
1 'polypeptide(L)'
;MEINGAKMFVKALQEEGVDTLFAYPGGTAIDLFDALYDAEGIDMILPRHEQALVHAADGYARSTGRVGVCLVTSGPGATNLVTGIATANYDSVPLVCFTGQVPLNLIGNDAFQEVDIVGITRSICKYAVTVRKREDLARIIKNAFYIARTGKPGPVVVDIPKDIQLAMGSDEYPSEVNIRGYKPSEGVHVGQIKRALAELK
;
A
#
# COMPACT_ATOMS: atom_id res chain seq x y z
N MET A 1 21.56 5.49 11.27
CA MET A 1 21.02 4.92 12.54
C MET A 1 20.26 3.65 12.19
N GLU A 2 20.10 2.71 13.12
CA GLU A 2 19.25 1.53 12.87
C GLU A 2 17.91 1.69 13.57
N ILE A 3 16.84 1.33 12.86
CA ILE A 3 15.46 1.31 13.38
C ILE A 3 14.78 0.01 12.98
N ASN A 4 13.77 -0.43 13.76
CA ASN A 4 12.99 -1.61 13.37
C ASN A 4 12.07 -1.32 12.17
N GLY A 5 11.48 -2.37 11.61
CA GLY A 5 10.60 -2.24 10.44
C GLY A 5 9.35 -1.42 10.72
N ALA A 6 8.79 -1.48 11.92
CA ALA A 6 7.61 -0.70 12.29
C ALA A 6 7.90 0.81 12.31
N LYS A 7 9.05 1.23 12.84
CA LYS A 7 9.48 2.63 12.79
C LYS A 7 9.81 3.08 11.36
N MET A 8 10.39 2.19 10.54
CA MET A 8 10.62 2.49 9.12
C MET A 8 9.30 2.65 8.37
N PHE A 9 8.28 1.86 8.69
CA PHE A 9 6.94 2.01 8.11
C PHE A 9 6.37 3.41 8.39
N VAL A 10 6.40 3.86 9.64
CA VAL A 10 5.95 5.21 10.03
C VAL A 10 6.74 6.29 9.29
N LYS A 11 8.07 6.19 9.30
CA LYS A 11 8.94 7.11 8.56
C LYS A 11 8.58 7.16 7.07
N ALA A 12 8.37 5.99 6.45
CA ALA A 12 8.00 5.92 5.05
C ALA A 12 6.66 6.60 4.74
N LEU A 13 5.64 6.46 5.61
CA LEU A 13 4.37 7.17 5.48
C LEU A 13 4.56 8.69 5.55
N GLN A 14 5.38 9.17 6.49
CA GLN A 14 5.70 10.60 6.62
C GLN A 14 6.44 11.13 5.39
N GLU A 15 7.43 10.41 4.87
CA GLU A 15 8.19 10.77 3.67
C GLU A 15 7.32 10.77 2.38
N GLU A 16 6.27 9.95 2.31
CA GLU A 16 5.28 9.95 1.23
C GLU A 16 4.15 10.99 1.45
N GLY A 17 4.21 11.76 2.55
CA GLY A 17 3.28 12.82 2.85
C GLY A 17 1.89 12.34 3.24
N VAL A 18 1.79 11.15 3.87
CA VAL A 18 0.54 10.61 4.38
C VAL A 18 0.15 11.39 5.63
N ASP A 19 -1.00 12.04 5.59
CA ASP A 19 -1.58 12.74 6.74
C ASP A 19 -2.80 12.01 7.32
N THR A 20 -3.39 11.09 6.57
CA THR A 20 -4.57 10.34 6.97
C THR A 20 -4.38 8.85 6.67
N LEU A 21 -4.51 8.02 7.68
CA LEU A 21 -4.39 6.57 7.60
C LEU A 21 -5.70 5.92 8.04
N PHE A 22 -6.32 5.15 7.16
CA PHE A 22 -7.49 4.33 7.49
C PHE A 22 -7.02 2.98 8.01
N ALA A 23 -7.25 2.68 9.29
CA ALA A 23 -6.59 1.54 9.92
C ALA A 23 -7.53 0.76 10.85
N TYR A 24 -7.33 -0.57 10.94
CA TYR A 24 -8.00 -1.43 11.90
C TYR A 24 -7.00 -2.39 12.54
N PRO A 25 -6.79 -2.35 13.86
CA PRO A 25 -5.76 -3.11 14.54
C PRO A 25 -6.06 -4.61 14.58
N GLY A 26 -5.00 -5.40 14.71
CA GLY A 26 -5.07 -6.84 14.90
C GLY A 26 -3.69 -7.46 15.09
N GLY A 27 -3.64 -8.72 15.49
CA GLY A 27 -2.47 -9.39 16.05
C GLY A 27 -1.17 -9.28 15.25
N THR A 28 -1.24 -9.43 13.93
CA THR A 28 -0.03 -9.38 13.06
C THR A 28 0.37 -7.97 12.64
N ALA A 29 -0.42 -6.94 12.99
CA ALA A 29 -0.11 -5.54 12.70
C ALA A 29 0.19 -4.72 13.97
N ILE A 30 0.18 -5.34 15.15
CA ILE A 30 0.26 -4.63 16.44
C ILE A 30 1.51 -3.78 16.57
N ASP A 31 2.65 -4.26 16.07
CA ASP A 31 3.92 -3.54 16.14
C ASP A 31 3.92 -2.28 15.26
N LEU A 32 3.18 -2.32 14.14
CA LEU A 32 2.95 -1.14 13.28
C LEU A 32 2.08 -0.11 13.99
N PHE A 33 1.02 -0.56 14.69
CA PHE A 33 0.14 0.32 15.46
C PHE A 33 0.85 0.93 16.68
N ASP A 34 1.71 0.18 17.34
CA ASP A 34 2.53 0.68 18.44
C ASP A 34 3.46 1.81 17.96
N ALA A 35 4.11 1.62 16.82
CA ALA A 35 4.95 2.66 16.23
C ALA A 35 4.15 3.89 15.74
N LEU A 36 2.89 3.71 15.31
CA LEU A 36 2.00 4.80 14.90
C LEU A 36 1.47 5.61 16.08
N TYR A 37 1.44 5.03 17.28
CA TYR A 37 0.94 5.72 18.49
C TYR A 37 1.71 7.00 18.81
N ASP A 38 3.01 6.98 18.60
CA ASP A 38 3.90 8.13 18.80
C ASP A 38 4.14 8.95 17.51
N ALA A 39 3.49 8.61 16.40
CA ALA A 39 3.71 9.27 15.13
C ALA A 39 3.00 10.63 15.08
N GLU A 40 3.75 11.69 14.80
CA GLU A 40 3.19 13.01 14.57
C GLU A 40 2.78 13.21 13.10
N GLY A 41 1.69 13.95 12.89
CA GLY A 41 1.25 14.37 11.55
C GLY A 41 0.49 13.31 10.74
N ILE A 42 0.09 12.20 11.37
CA ILE A 42 -0.75 11.17 10.76
C ILE A 42 -2.01 10.98 11.59
N ASP A 43 -3.15 11.40 11.05
CA ASP A 43 -4.45 11.16 11.66
C ASP A 43 -4.95 9.75 11.34
N MET A 44 -5.19 8.93 12.36
CA MET A 44 -5.68 7.56 12.19
C MET A 44 -7.20 7.53 12.30
N ILE A 45 -7.87 7.09 11.23
CA ILE A 45 -9.31 6.88 11.17
C ILE A 45 -9.60 5.38 11.36
N LEU A 46 -10.40 5.08 12.38
CA LEU A 46 -10.75 3.71 12.77
C LEU A 46 -12.23 3.40 12.46
N PRO A 47 -12.60 2.94 11.26
CA PRO A 47 -13.93 2.39 10.98
C PRO A 47 -14.15 1.06 11.71
N ARG A 48 -15.39 0.60 11.78
CA ARG A 48 -15.72 -0.65 12.50
C ARG A 48 -15.57 -1.93 11.67
N HIS A 49 -15.16 -1.82 10.40
CA HIS A 49 -14.98 -2.94 9.48
C HIS A 49 -14.00 -2.56 8.39
N GLU A 50 -13.13 -3.48 7.99
CA GLU A 50 -12.06 -3.20 7.03
C GLU A 50 -12.60 -2.89 5.61
N GLN A 51 -13.75 -3.44 5.24
CA GLN A 51 -14.40 -3.08 3.98
C GLN A 51 -14.84 -1.60 3.99
N ALA A 52 -15.42 -1.12 5.08
CA ALA A 52 -15.77 0.30 5.22
C ALA A 52 -14.51 1.18 5.23
N LEU A 53 -13.42 0.68 5.82
CA LEU A 53 -12.12 1.32 5.87
C LEU A 53 -11.54 1.56 4.47
N VAL A 54 -11.49 0.54 3.63
CA VAL A 54 -10.93 0.69 2.27
C VAL A 54 -11.82 1.56 1.39
N HIS A 55 -13.15 1.53 1.55
CA HIS A 55 -14.05 2.45 0.85
C HIS A 55 -13.91 3.90 1.34
N ALA A 56 -13.61 4.12 2.62
CA ALA A 56 -13.30 5.46 3.13
C ALA A 56 -11.99 5.99 2.54
N ALA A 57 -10.96 5.15 2.44
CA ALA A 57 -9.69 5.49 1.76
C ALA A 57 -9.90 5.78 0.27
N ASP A 58 -10.76 5.03 -0.42
CA ASP A 58 -11.16 5.29 -1.81
C ASP A 58 -11.83 6.66 -1.94
N GLY A 59 -12.80 6.96 -1.06
CA GLY A 59 -13.47 8.27 -1.01
C GLY A 59 -12.51 9.43 -0.74
N TYR A 60 -11.54 9.23 0.18
CA TYR A 60 -10.49 10.19 0.44
C TYR A 60 -9.63 10.45 -0.81
N ALA A 61 -9.20 9.39 -1.50
CA ALA A 61 -8.40 9.53 -2.71
C ALA A 61 -9.15 10.28 -3.82
N ARG A 62 -10.43 9.99 -4.03
CA ARG A 62 -11.28 10.69 -5.02
C ARG A 62 -11.48 12.16 -4.68
N SER A 63 -11.68 12.49 -3.40
CA SER A 63 -12.00 13.86 -2.98
C SER A 63 -10.76 14.76 -2.90
N THR A 64 -9.59 14.21 -2.60
CA THR A 64 -8.35 14.97 -2.38
C THR A 64 -7.36 14.91 -3.53
N GLY A 65 -7.47 13.90 -4.41
CA GLY A 65 -6.47 13.60 -5.44
C GLY A 65 -5.18 12.96 -4.88
N ARG A 66 -5.17 12.60 -3.59
CA ARG A 66 -4.03 11.96 -2.91
C ARG A 66 -4.18 10.44 -2.91
N VAL A 67 -3.13 9.73 -2.53
CA VAL A 67 -3.20 8.28 -2.36
C VAL A 67 -3.96 7.96 -1.08
N GLY A 68 -5.01 7.14 -1.16
CA GLY A 68 -5.67 6.59 0.02
C GLY A 68 -4.84 5.47 0.63
N VAL A 69 -4.66 5.48 1.95
CA VAL A 69 -3.78 4.53 2.64
C VAL A 69 -4.55 3.73 3.67
N CYS A 70 -4.41 2.40 3.60
CA CYS A 70 -5.05 1.44 4.51
C CYS A 70 -4.01 0.64 5.28
N LEU A 71 -4.30 0.32 6.55
CA LEU A 71 -3.53 -0.64 7.34
C LEU A 71 -4.47 -1.58 8.09
N VAL A 72 -4.31 -2.89 7.88
CA VAL A 72 -5.10 -3.94 8.53
C VAL A 72 -4.23 -5.13 8.93
N THR A 73 -4.78 -6.02 9.75
CA THR A 73 -4.13 -7.28 10.11
C THR A 73 -4.23 -8.33 8.99
N SER A 74 -3.59 -9.48 9.17
CA SER A 74 -3.65 -10.64 8.26
C SER A 74 -5.03 -11.32 8.22
N GLY A 75 -5.15 -12.33 7.40
CA GLY A 75 -6.31 -13.20 7.33
C GLY A 75 -7.60 -12.45 7.06
N PRO A 76 -8.59 -12.50 7.98
CA PRO A 76 -9.88 -11.86 7.78
C PRO A 76 -9.79 -10.34 7.61
N GLY A 77 -8.83 -9.66 8.27
CA GLY A 77 -8.63 -8.23 8.07
C GLY A 77 -8.18 -7.90 6.65
N ALA A 78 -7.22 -8.63 6.13
CA ALA A 78 -6.73 -8.47 4.77
C ALA A 78 -7.80 -8.83 3.71
N THR A 79 -8.52 -9.93 3.87
CA THR A 79 -9.55 -10.36 2.91
C THR A 79 -10.74 -9.41 2.85
N ASN A 80 -11.07 -8.71 3.94
CA ASN A 80 -12.11 -7.70 3.96
C ASN A 80 -11.78 -6.46 3.10
N LEU A 81 -10.53 -6.26 2.68
CA LEU A 81 -10.17 -5.19 1.74
C LEU A 81 -10.51 -5.51 0.27
N VAL A 82 -10.74 -6.77 -0.08
CA VAL A 82 -10.81 -7.24 -1.48
C VAL A 82 -11.84 -6.45 -2.31
N THR A 83 -13.04 -6.23 -1.78
CA THR A 83 -14.09 -5.47 -2.50
C THR A 83 -13.63 -4.05 -2.82
N GLY A 84 -13.06 -3.33 -1.86
CA GLY A 84 -12.59 -1.97 -2.07
C GLY A 84 -11.38 -1.89 -3.01
N ILE A 85 -10.46 -2.85 -2.92
CA ILE A 85 -9.32 -2.97 -3.84
C ILE A 85 -9.83 -3.18 -5.27
N ALA A 86 -10.81 -4.09 -5.48
CA ALA A 86 -11.41 -4.31 -6.80
C ALA A 86 -12.08 -3.04 -7.33
N THR A 87 -12.87 -2.34 -6.51
CA THR A 87 -13.51 -1.06 -6.87
C THR A 87 -12.47 -0.03 -7.31
N ALA A 88 -11.43 0.18 -6.51
CA ALA A 88 -10.36 1.13 -6.82
C ALA A 88 -9.61 0.80 -8.12
N ASN A 89 -9.41 -0.49 -8.40
CA ASN A 89 -8.74 -0.94 -9.63
C ASN A 89 -9.56 -0.63 -10.88
N TYR A 90 -10.87 -0.88 -10.86
CA TYR A 90 -11.75 -0.56 -11.98
C TYR A 90 -11.87 0.93 -12.23
N ASP A 91 -11.99 1.70 -11.16
CA ASP A 91 -12.20 3.15 -11.23
C ASP A 91 -10.89 3.96 -11.30
N SER A 92 -9.74 3.30 -11.31
CA SER A 92 -8.42 3.96 -11.38
C SER A 92 -8.15 4.87 -10.18
N VAL A 93 -8.52 4.44 -8.98
CA VAL A 93 -8.30 5.18 -7.74
C VAL A 93 -6.98 4.75 -7.10
N PRO A 94 -6.04 5.67 -6.80
CA PRO A 94 -4.77 5.32 -6.19
C PRO A 94 -4.95 4.94 -4.73
N LEU A 95 -4.68 3.69 -4.38
CA LEU A 95 -4.66 3.19 -3.00
C LEU A 95 -3.34 2.47 -2.71
N VAL A 96 -2.86 2.55 -1.48
CA VAL A 96 -1.83 1.67 -0.94
C VAL A 96 -2.41 0.97 0.30
N CYS A 97 -2.58 -0.34 0.19
CA CYS A 97 -3.13 -1.18 1.25
C CYS A 97 -2.00 -1.97 1.90
N PHE A 98 -1.73 -1.70 3.16
CA PHE A 98 -0.79 -2.44 3.98
C PHE A 98 -1.53 -3.52 4.77
N THR A 99 -1.01 -4.74 4.76
CA THR A 99 -1.51 -5.85 5.56
C THR A 99 -0.41 -6.36 6.48
N GLY A 100 -0.73 -6.63 7.74
CA GLY A 100 0.14 -7.45 8.57
C GLY A 100 0.12 -8.89 8.08
N GLN A 101 1.18 -9.65 8.36
CA GLN A 101 1.27 -11.07 8.01
C GLN A 101 1.97 -11.84 9.13
N VAL A 102 1.72 -13.13 9.21
CA VAL A 102 2.46 -14.03 10.08
C VAL A 102 3.96 -13.99 9.74
N PRO A 103 4.86 -14.36 10.66
CA PRO A 103 6.29 -14.43 10.37
C PRO A 103 6.60 -15.27 9.12
N LEU A 104 7.63 -14.89 8.37
CA LEU A 104 8.00 -15.51 7.09
C LEU A 104 8.13 -17.04 7.13
N ASN A 105 8.62 -17.58 8.24
CA ASN A 105 8.77 -19.03 8.42
C ASN A 105 7.44 -19.77 8.64
N LEU A 106 6.34 -19.07 8.89
CA LEU A 106 5.01 -19.65 9.07
C LEU A 106 4.15 -19.55 7.82
N ILE A 107 4.53 -18.71 6.85
CA ILE A 107 3.78 -18.56 5.60
C ILE A 107 3.75 -19.89 4.84
N GLY A 108 2.54 -20.33 4.47
CA GLY A 108 2.30 -21.61 3.79
C GLY A 108 2.15 -22.82 4.71
N ASN A 109 2.04 -22.58 6.03
CA ASN A 109 1.89 -23.64 7.03
C ASN A 109 0.52 -23.62 7.75
N ASP A 110 -0.50 -23.00 7.14
CA ASP A 110 -1.85 -22.85 7.70
C ASP A 110 -1.85 -22.24 9.12
N ALA A 111 -1.00 -21.24 9.34
CA ALA A 111 -0.92 -20.55 10.62
C ALA A 111 -2.21 -19.78 10.93
N PHE A 112 -2.45 -19.49 12.21
CA PHE A 112 -3.63 -18.75 12.64
C PHE A 112 -3.77 -17.41 11.91
N GLN A 113 -4.91 -17.19 11.24
CA GLN A 113 -5.21 -16.00 10.45
C GLN A 113 -4.19 -15.73 9.32
N GLU A 114 -3.52 -16.77 8.81
CA GLU A 114 -2.74 -16.67 7.59
C GLU A 114 -3.66 -16.66 6.36
N VAL A 115 -3.31 -15.86 5.36
CA VAL A 115 -3.92 -15.91 4.02
C VAL A 115 -2.92 -15.39 2.98
N ASP A 116 -2.90 -15.98 1.80
CA ASP A 116 -2.15 -15.44 0.66
C ASP A 116 -2.89 -14.25 0.05
N ILE A 117 -2.84 -13.11 0.73
CA ILE A 117 -3.49 -11.88 0.26
C ILE A 117 -2.88 -11.38 -1.05
N VAL A 118 -1.60 -11.63 -1.29
CA VAL A 118 -0.92 -11.26 -2.54
C VAL A 118 -1.49 -12.07 -3.71
N GLY A 119 -1.68 -13.38 -3.54
CA GLY A 119 -2.32 -14.24 -4.54
C GLY A 119 -3.76 -13.84 -4.81
N ILE A 120 -4.56 -13.59 -3.76
CA ILE A 120 -5.96 -13.17 -3.87
C ILE A 120 -6.10 -11.84 -4.62
N THR A 121 -5.25 -10.85 -4.34
CA THR A 121 -5.39 -9.51 -4.90
C THR A 121 -4.69 -9.29 -6.23
N ARG A 122 -3.87 -10.22 -6.68
CA ARG A 122 -3.05 -10.09 -7.90
C ARG A 122 -3.83 -9.69 -9.15
N SER A 123 -5.05 -10.17 -9.30
CA SER A 123 -5.90 -9.88 -10.46
C SER A 123 -6.68 -8.56 -10.37
N ILE A 124 -6.72 -7.95 -9.18
CA ILE A 124 -7.54 -6.76 -8.87
C ILE A 124 -6.71 -5.58 -8.35
N CYS A 125 -5.38 -5.63 -8.50
CA CYS A 125 -4.50 -4.53 -8.13
C CYS A 125 -3.39 -4.35 -9.17
N LYS A 126 -2.71 -3.22 -9.15
CA LYS A 126 -1.57 -2.95 -10.04
C LYS A 126 -0.32 -3.71 -9.64
N TYR A 127 -0.12 -3.88 -8.35
CA TYR A 127 1.04 -4.56 -7.78
C TYR A 127 0.69 -5.09 -6.38
N ALA A 128 1.13 -6.31 -6.10
CA ALA A 128 1.01 -6.91 -4.79
C ALA A 128 2.33 -7.61 -4.42
N VAL A 129 2.79 -7.44 -3.19
CA VAL A 129 4.07 -7.99 -2.74
C VAL A 129 4.07 -8.28 -1.25
N THR A 130 4.65 -9.43 -0.85
CA THR A 130 5.04 -9.70 0.54
C THR A 130 6.50 -9.28 0.73
N VAL A 131 6.76 -8.44 1.73
CA VAL A 131 8.13 -8.02 2.08
C VAL A 131 8.88 -9.19 2.68
N ARG A 132 10.01 -9.58 2.06
CA ARG A 132 10.79 -10.76 2.49
C ARG A 132 12.09 -10.42 3.19
N LYS A 133 12.53 -9.16 3.13
CA LYS A 133 13.75 -8.67 3.78
C LYS A 133 13.51 -7.29 4.34
N ARG A 134 14.04 -7.03 5.53
CA ARG A 134 13.93 -5.73 6.18
C ARG A 134 14.52 -4.59 5.34
N GLU A 135 15.64 -4.87 4.65
CA GLU A 135 16.37 -3.90 3.83
C GLU A 135 15.55 -3.42 2.63
N ASP A 136 14.61 -4.25 2.16
CA ASP A 136 13.75 -3.92 1.02
C ASP A 136 12.52 -3.09 1.41
N LEU A 137 12.17 -3.01 2.69
CA LEU A 137 10.90 -2.44 3.16
C LEU A 137 10.72 -0.99 2.68
N ALA A 138 11.70 -0.12 2.93
CA ALA A 138 11.64 1.29 2.53
C ALA A 138 11.46 1.45 1.02
N ARG A 139 12.23 0.70 0.24
CA ARG A 139 12.17 0.71 -1.23
C ARG A 139 10.84 0.18 -1.76
N ILE A 140 10.29 -0.87 -1.13
CA ILE A 140 8.98 -1.43 -1.52
C ILE A 140 7.88 -0.43 -1.25
N ILE A 141 7.87 0.26 -0.10
CA ILE A 141 6.89 1.29 0.22
C ILE A 141 6.99 2.45 -0.78
N LYS A 142 8.19 2.96 -1.04
CA LYS A 142 8.41 4.01 -2.05
C LYS A 142 7.84 3.64 -3.41
N ASN A 143 8.16 2.44 -3.86
CA ASN A 143 7.66 1.90 -5.13
C ASN A 143 6.14 1.75 -5.14
N ALA A 144 5.53 1.33 -4.02
CA ALA A 144 4.08 1.17 -3.89
C ALA A 144 3.34 2.48 -4.14
N PHE A 145 3.77 3.57 -3.50
CA PHE A 145 3.18 4.89 -3.71
C PHE A 145 3.38 5.39 -5.13
N TYR A 146 4.58 5.21 -5.70
CA TYR A 146 4.86 5.58 -7.08
C TYR A 146 3.96 4.82 -8.07
N ILE A 147 3.85 3.49 -7.93
CA ILE A 147 3.01 2.65 -8.79
C ILE A 147 1.53 3.03 -8.64
N ALA A 148 1.05 3.29 -7.42
CA ALA A 148 -0.34 3.63 -7.18
C ALA A 148 -0.77 4.89 -7.93
N ARG A 149 0.07 5.93 -7.97
CA ARG A 149 -0.28 7.25 -8.52
C ARG A 149 0.12 7.51 -9.97
N THR A 150 0.97 6.66 -10.57
CA THR A 150 1.51 6.90 -11.93
C THR A 150 0.89 6.00 -12.99
N GLY A 151 0.98 6.39 -14.28
CA GLY A 151 0.30 5.71 -15.38
C GLY A 151 -1.22 5.72 -15.18
N LYS A 152 -1.89 4.55 -15.37
CA LYS A 152 -3.26 4.38 -14.90
C LYS A 152 -3.22 4.25 -13.37
N PRO A 153 -3.73 5.18 -12.56
CA PRO A 153 -3.74 5.02 -11.11
C PRO A 153 -4.48 3.75 -10.67
N GLY A 154 -4.20 3.28 -9.46
CA GLY A 154 -4.87 2.09 -8.96
C GLY A 154 -4.26 1.54 -7.67
N PRO A 155 -4.86 0.50 -7.10
CA PRO A 155 -4.45 -0.06 -5.83
C PRO A 155 -3.14 -0.86 -5.90
N VAL A 156 -2.39 -0.78 -4.81
CA VAL A 156 -1.19 -1.59 -4.53
C VAL A 156 -1.35 -2.23 -3.16
N VAL A 157 -0.92 -3.49 -3.02
CA VAL A 157 -0.95 -4.23 -1.76
C VAL A 157 0.47 -4.53 -1.31
N VAL A 158 0.80 -4.17 -0.07
CA VAL A 158 2.09 -4.47 0.56
C VAL A 158 1.84 -5.25 1.84
N ASP A 159 2.21 -6.50 1.83
CA ASP A 159 2.05 -7.45 2.92
C ASP A 159 3.34 -7.50 3.75
N ILE A 160 3.25 -7.18 5.05
CA ILE A 160 4.41 -6.96 5.92
C ILE A 160 4.44 -8.01 7.04
N PRO A 161 5.26 -9.07 6.91
CA PRO A 161 5.40 -10.09 7.93
C PRO A 161 5.89 -9.54 9.27
N LYS A 162 5.44 -10.17 10.36
CA LYS A 162 5.70 -9.72 11.74
C LYS A 162 7.21 -9.67 12.07
N ASP A 163 7.98 -10.62 11.60
CA ASP A 163 9.44 -10.64 11.76
C ASP A 163 10.13 -9.47 11.03
N ILE A 164 9.59 -9.05 9.88
CA ILE A 164 10.07 -7.85 9.16
C ILE A 164 9.74 -6.57 9.94
N GLN A 165 8.57 -6.50 10.59
CA GLN A 165 8.18 -5.35 11.42
C GLN A 165 9.14 -5.16 12.60
N LEU A 166 9.64 -6.25 13.18
CA LEU A 166 10.53 -6.24 14.34
C LEU A 166 12.02 -6.14 13.99
N ALA A 167 12.41 -6.60 12.80
CA ALA A 167 13.81 -6.64 12.40
C ALA A 167 14.44 -5.24 12.33
N MET A 168 15.68 -5.12 12.83
CA MET A 168 16.48 -3.90 12.75
C MET A 168 17.11 -3.72 11.37
N GLY A 169 17.27 -2.49 10.94
CA GLY A 169 17.88 -2.15 9.66
C GLY A 169 18.10 -0.64 9.50
N SER A 170 18.65 -0.23 8.36
CA SER A 170 18.91 1.19 8.08
C SER A 170 17.64 2.04 8.20
N ASP A 171 17.81 3.27 8.69
CA ASP A 171 16.78 4.30 8.73
C ASP A 171 16.72 5.16 7.44
N GLU A 172 17.50 4.83 6.42
CA GLU A 172 17.49 5.55 5.16
C GLU A 172 16.23 5.27 4.36
N TYR A 173 15.58 6.35 3.89
CA TYR A 173 14.47 6.28 2.95
C TYR A 173 14.94 6.70 1.55
N PRO A 174 14.62 5.94 0.49
CA PRO A 174 15.10 6.24 -0.86
C PRO A 174 14.56 7.59 -1.37
N SER A 175 15.43 8.42 -1.95
CA SER A 175 15.04 9.67 -2.60
C SER A 175 14.42 9.44 -3.98
N GLU A 176 14.83 8.39 -4.69
CA GLU A 176 14.44 8.10 -6.06
C GLU A 176 13.75 6.74 -6.19
N VAL A 177 12.92 6.62 -7.22
CA VAL A 177 12.26 5.37 -7.62
C VAL A 177 13.00 4.76 -8.80
N ASN A 178 13.43 3.50 -8.65
CA ASN A 178 14.02 2.73 -9.75
C ASN A 178 13.33 1.38 -9.87
N ILE A 179 12.37 1.27 -10.80
CA ILE A 179 11.62 0.03 -11.06
C ILE A 179 11.93 -0.44 -12.48
N ARG A 180 12.65 -1.58 -12.57
CA ARG A 180 12.94 -2.18 -13.86
C ARG A 180 11.63 -2.59 -14.56
N GLY A 181 11.42 -2.06 -15.77
CA GLY A 181 10.28 -2.41 -16.61
C GLY A 181 8.98 -1.63 -16.33
N TYR A 182 8.92 -0.79 -15.29
CA TYR A 182 7.80 0.11 -15.07
C TYR A 182 8.21 1.55 -15.42
N LYS A 183 7.84 1.97 -16.61
CA LYS A 183 8.13 3.32 -17.16
C LYS A 183 6.83 3.89 -17.73
N PRO A 184 5.98 4.50 -16.90
CA PRO A 184 4.74 5.13 -17.38
C PRO A 184 5.07 6.22 -18.39
N SER A 185 4.32 6.26 -19.51
CA SER A 185 4.51 7.28 -20.52
C SER A 185 3.79 8.56 -20.10
N GLU A 186 4.54 9.65 -19.99
CA GLU A 186 4.02 11.00 -19.71
C GLU A 186 3.97 11.86 -21.00
N GLY A 187 4.43 11.30 -22.11
CA GLY A 187 4.54 12.01 -23.39
C GLY A 187 3.23 12.10 -24.16
N VAL A 188 2.97 13.27 -24.73
CA VAL A 188 1.83 13.52 -25.61
C VAL A 188 2.20 13.22 -27.05
N HIS A 189 1.47 12.37 -27.73
CA HIS A 189 1.68 12.08 -29.16
C HIS A 189 0.84 13.03 -30.03
N VAL A 190 1.41 14.19 -30.36
CA VAL A 190 0.72 15.26 -31.12
C VAL A 190 0.06 14.78 -32.42
N GLY A 191 0.69 13.86 -33.15
CA GLY A 191 0.13 13.30 -34.36
C GLY A 191 -1.16 12.50 -34.18
N GLN A 192 -1.25 11.74 -33.07
CA GLN A 192 -2.47 10.99 -32.74
C GLN A 192 -3.59 11.94 -32.28
N ILE A 193 -3.27 12.98 -31.52
CA ILE A 193 -4.25 14.01 -31.12
C ILE A 193 -4.83 14.71 -32.35
N LYS A 194 -3.99 15.10 -33.32
CA LYS A 194 -4.47 15.72 -34.56
C LYS A 194 -5.39 14.81 -35.36
N ARG A 195 -5.08 13.49 -35.42
CA ARG A 195 -5.96 12.50 -36.08
C ARG A 195 -7.28 12.38 -35.37
N ALA A 196 -7.28 12.20 -34.04
CA ALA A 196 -8.51 12.14 -33.26
C ALA A 196 -9.39 13.38 -33.41
N LEU A 197 -8.80 14.57 -33.41
CA LEU A 197 -9.52 15.82 -33.67
C LEU A 197 -10.10 15.92 -35.10
N ALA A 198 -9.47 15.30 -36.10
CA ALA A 198 -9.99 15.26 -37.46
C ALA A 198 -11.22 14.35 -37.58
N GLU A 199 -11.27 13.25 -36.82
CA GLU A 199 -12.43 12.33 -36.78
C GLU A 199 -13.64 12.89 -36.04
N LEU A 200 -13.42 13.88 -35.14
CA LEU A 200 -14.49 14.55 -34.38
C LEU A 200 -15.17 15.71 -35.13
N LYS A 201 -14.69 16.08 -36.30
CA LYS A 201 -15.28 17.10 -37.19
C LYS A 201 -16.16 16.47 -38.27
#